data_82010f91359501badf05e79c519bcbef
#
_entry.id   82010f91359501badf05e79c519bcbef
#
_cell.length_a   1.000
_cell.length_b   1.000
_cell.length_c   1.000
_cell.angle_alpha   90.00
_cell.angle_beta   90.00
_cell.angle_gamma   90.00
#
_symmetry.space_group_name_H-M   'P 1'
#
loop_
_entity.id
_entity.type
_entity.pdbx_description
1 polymer ?
#
loop_
_entity_poly.entity_id
_entity_poly.type
_entity_poly.pdbx_seq_one_letter_code
_entity_poly.pdbx_strand_id
1 'polypeptide(L)'
;LRWLKEYLNKWPGEMVLITHDRDFMDKVTTHTLGLHRKQAKKVKGDTIKFYEQIIQEEEAYELTRKNLESKKKEMQLLIDRFRAKASKAAMAQSRLKMMEKMETMEKLDTEKNLGFRFNYHFCPGKIVMTIENISFSYDSKPESNILSDLSFTIGRKDRIGLIGANGRGKSTLINCLAGELLPDSGSITKHPAVCIGHFGQTNIDQLEPQNRVLDEILFTNPNLSLQAAHSICGAMMFEGDLSKKKVSVLSGGERSRVLLGKIISHPTNLLLLDEPSHHLDVESIEALIEELDDYDGALVIVTHSELILKTLAQNLVIFHKGRAEYFHGGYEDFLEKIGWEGEPTIEKKEKTKINKKEARRLRALEREKDRVNEREPVTEKKTKTKINKKKARKLRALKK
;
A
#
# COMPACT_ATOMS: atom_id res chain seq x y z
N LEU A 1 -21.67 4.14 -6.90
CA LEU A 1 -20.59 4.57 -7.82
C LEU A 1 -20.91 4.31 -9.30
N ARG A 2 -21.54 3.17 -9.69
CA ARG A 2 -21.84 2.84 -11.10
C ARG A 2 -22.74 3.86 -11.76
N TRP A 3 -23.87 4.23 -11.13
CA TRP A 3 -24.75 5.30 -11.63
C TRP A 3 -23.98 6.62 -11.85
N LEU A 4 -23.10 6.97 -10.92
CA LEU A 4 -22.28 8.18 -11.03
C LEU A 4 -21.29 8.08 -12.21
N LYS A 5 -20.69 6.91 -12.45
CA LYS A 5 -19.84 6.67 -13.63
C LYS A 5 -20.63 6.91 -14.94
N GLU A 6 -21.83 6.36 -15.05
CA GLU A 6 -22.67 6.56 -16.24
C GLU A 6 -23.12 8.01 -16.43
N TYR A 7 -23.45 8.68 -15.34
CA TYR A 7 -23.84 10.10 -15.37
C TYR A 7 -22.66 10.98 -15.82
N LEU A 8 -21.47 10.80 -15.21
CA LEU A 8 -20.29 11.59 -15.53
C LEU A 8 -19.78 11.32 -16.96
N ASN A 9 -19.87 10.09 -17.46
CA ASN A 9 -19.51 9.76 -18.85
C ASN A 9 -20.44 10.44 -19.89
N LYS A 10 -21.67 10.78 -19.48
CA LYS A 10 -22.64 11.49 -20.34
C LYS A 10 -22.61 13.01 -20.12
N TRP A 11 -21.80 13.49 -19.18
CA TRP A 11 -21.71 14.92 -18.87
C TRP A 11 -21.13 15.70 -20.06
N PRO A 12 -21.85 16.73 -20.56
CA PRO A 12 -21.43 17.44 -21.77
C PRO A 12 -20.37 18.52 -21.54
N GLY A 13 -20.07 18.83 -20.30
CA GLY A 13 -19.13 19.88 -19.91
C GLY A 13 -17.75 19.33 -19.53
N GLU A 14 -16.83 20.24 -19.29
CA GLU A 14 -15.52 19.92 -18.73
C GLU A 14 -15.63 19.66 -17.23
N MET A 15 -14.79 18.73 -16.71
CA MET A 15 -14.73 18.43 -15.29
C MET A 15 -13.29 18.17 -14.85
N VAL A 16 -13.02 18.47 -13.59
CA VAL A 16 -11.80 18.04 -12.88
C VAL A 16 -12.24 17.16 -11.73
N LEU A 17 -11.76 15.92 -11.72
CA LEU A 17 -12.11 14.91 -10.72
C LEU A 17 -10.87 14.60 -9.87
N ILE A 18 -11.03 14.63 -8.54
CA ILE A 18 -10.02 14.17 -7.58
C ILE A 18 -10.59 12.95 -6.88
N THR A 19 -9.90 11.83 -6.99
CA THR A 19 -10.28 10.57 -6.35
C THR A 19 -9.06 9.68 -6.16
N HIS A 20 -9.12 8.82 -5.15
CA HIS A 20 -8.12 7.76 -4.92
C HIS A 20 -8.52 6.42 -5.56
N ASP A 21 -9.71 6.33 -6.15
CA ASP A 21 -10.17 5.16 -6.90
C ASP A 21 -9.73 5.27 -8.37
N ARG A 22 -8.62 4.59 -8.71
CA ARG A 22 -8.09 4.56 -10.09
C ARG A 22 -9.07 3.96 -11.08
N ASP A 23 -9.77 2.87 -10.73
CA ASP A 23 -10.74 2.22 -11.62
C ASP A 23 -11.90 3.17 -11.96
N PHE A 24 -12.35 3.96 -10.99
CA PHE A 24 -13.33 5.01 -11.21
C PHE A 24 -12.77 6.11 -12.10
N MET A 25 -11.58 6.61 -11.80
CA MET A 25 -10.94 7.68 -12.55
C MET A 25 -10.72 7.28 -14.01
N ASP A 26 -10.11 6.12 -14.27
CA ASP A 26 -9.78 5.65 -15.61
C ASP A 26 -11.01 5.39 -16.49
N LYS A 27 -12.16 5.07 -15.87
CA LYS A 27 -13.43 4.87 -16.59
C LYS A 27 -14.19 6.15 -16.91
N VAL A 28 -13.88 7.26 -16.25
CA VAL A 28 -14.64 8.53 -16.35
C VAL A 28 -13.82 9.63 -17.04
N THR A 29 -12.49 9.62 -16.86
CA THR A 29 -11.63 10.69 -17.34
C THR A 29 -10.94 10.35 -18.65
N THR A 30 -10.65 11.37 -19.46
CA THR A 30 -9.90 11.25 -20.71
C THR A 30 -8.42 11.64 -20.57
N HIS A 31 -8.09 12.32 -19.48
CA HIS A 31 -6.75 12.80 -19.17
C HIS A 31 -6.45 12.60 -17.70
N THR A 32 -5.22 12.23 -17.39
CA THR A 32 -4.70 12.18 -16.02
C THR A 32 -3.81 13.38 -15.76
N LEU A 33 -4.07 14.11 -14.67
CA LEU A 33 -3.24 15.19 -14.18
C LEU A 33 -2.60 14.76 -12.87
N GLY A 34 -1.30 14.55 -12.86
CA GLY A 34 -0.55 14.19 -11.66
C GLY A 34 0.35 15.32 -11.18
N LEU A 35 0.52 15.40 -9.87
CA LEU A 35 1.50 16.25 -9.22
C LEU A 35 2.71 15.40 -8.86
N HIS A 36 3.80 15.57 -9.58
CA HIS A 36 5.03 14.81 -9.38
C HIS A 36 6.22 15.77 -9.26
N ARG A 37 7.03 15.63 -8.22
CA ARG A 37 8.23 16.46 -7.97
C ARG A 37 7.98 17.96 -8.08
N LYS A 38 6.89 18.44 -7.46
CA LYS A 38 6.43 19.85 -7.47
C LYS A 38 6.04 20.39 -8.85
N GLN A 39 5.84 19.52 -9.82
CA GLN A 39 5.36 19.87 -11.16
C GLN A 39 4.00 19.21 -11.44
N ALA A 40 3.11 19.95 -12.09
CA ALA A 40 1.86 19.42 -12.58
C ALA A 40 2.04 18.91 -14.01
N LYS A 41 1.70 17.65 -14.24
CA LYS A 41 1.84 17.00 -15.53
C LYS A 41 0.51 16.43 -16.01
N LYS A 42 0.08 16.83 -17.21
CA LYS A 42 -1.15 16.35 -17.85
C LYS A 42 -0.81 15.37 -18.95
N VAL A 43 -1.32 14.15 -18.85
CA VAL A 43 -1.15 13.08 -19.85
C VAL A 43 -2.53 12.66 -20.38
N LYS A 44 -2.63 12.48 -21.70
CA LYS A 44 -3.85 11.94 -22.32
C LYS A 44 -3.88 10.43 -22.16
N GLY A 45 -4.86 9.92 -21.45
CA GLY A 45 -5.05 8.48 -21.18
C GLY A 45 -5.31 8.21 -19.71
N ASP A 46 -5.23 6.93 -19.38
CA ASP A 46 -5.44 6.36 -18.07
C ASP A 46 -4.25 6.60 -17.11
N THR A 47 -4.42 6.23 -15.86
CA THR A 47 -3.40 6.33 -14.83
C THR A 47 -2.18 5.48 -15.16
N ILE A 48 -2.34 4.32 -15.81
CA ILE A 48 -1.25 3.43 -16.19
C ILE A 48 -0.30 4.14 -17.14
N LYS A 49 -0.82 4.79 -18.19
CA LYS A 49 0.00 5.55 -19.15
C LYS A 49 0.71 6.72 -18.48
N PHE A 50 0.04 7.38 -17.53
CA PHE A 50 0.67 8.45 -16.76
C PHE A 50 1.90 7.94 -16.02
N TYR A 51 1.78 6.84 -15.27
CA TYR A 51 2.91 6.27 -14.51
C TYR A 51 4.01 5.71 -15.43
N GLU A 52 3.66 5.02 -16.54
CA GLU A 52 4.65 4.56 -17.53
C GLU A 52 5.48 5.75 -18.07
N GLN A 53 4.85 6.89 -18.33
CA GLN A 53 5.56 8.07 -18.81
C GLN A 53 6.47 8.69 -17.74
N ILE A 54 6.01 8.75 -16.48
CA ILE A 54 6.84 9.23 -15.36
C ILE A 54 8.08 8.35 -15.20
N ILE A 55 7.91 7.02 -15.19
CA ILE A 55 9.02 6.07 -15.08
C ILE A 55 10.04 6.27 -16.19
N GLN A 56 9.60 6.37 -17.45
CA GLN A 56 10.49 6.58 -18.58
C GLN A 56 11.29 7.89 -18.47
N GLU A 57 10.67 8.95 -17.97
CA GLU A 57 11.35 10.24 -17.78
C GLU A 57 12.35 10.20 -16.63
N GLU A 58 12.02 9.52 -15.53
CA GLU A 58 12.96 9.32 -14.43
C GLU A 58 14.18 8.49 -14.84
N GLU A 59 13.97 7.42 -15.59
CA GLU A 59 15.06 6.61 -16.14
C GLU A 59 15.96 7.44 -17.07
N ALA A 60 15.36 8.23 -17.98
CA ALA A 60 16.12 9.11 -18.87
C ALA A 60 16.88 10.18 -18.09
N TYR A 61 16.27 10.75 -17.05
CA TYR A 61 16.92 11.72 -16.16
C TYR A 61 18.12 11.09 -15.44
N GLU A 62 17.94 9.93 -14.80
CA GLU A 62 19.01 9.24 -14.07
C GLU A 62 20.14 8.78 -15.00
N LEU A 63 19.83 8.33 -16.20
CA LEU A 63 20.84 8.00 -17.22
C LEU A 63 21.67 9.25 -17.60
N THR A 64 21.00 10.37 -17.83
CA THR A 64 21.65 11.66 -18.15
C THR A 64 22.52 12.12 -16.98
N ARG A 65 22.02 12.05 -15.74
CA ARG A 65 22.77 12.38 -14.53
C ARG A 65 24.02 11.52 -14.38
N LYS A 66 23.91 10.18 -14.53
CA LYS A 66 25.04 9.26 -14.45
C LYS A 66 26.09 9.55 -15.53
N ASN A 67 25.67 9.88 -16.75
CA ASN A 67 26.57 10.24 -17.84
C ASN A 67 27.31 11.57 -17.56
N LEU A 68 26.62 12.57 -17.00
CA LEU A 68 27.23 13.83 -16.60
C LEU A 68 28.22 13.63 -15.44
N GLU A 69 27.87 12.83 -14.47
CA GLU A 69 28.74 12.50 -13.32
C GLU A 69 30.00 11.76 -13.79
N SER A 70 29.88 10.81 -14.71
CA SER A 70 31.02 10.11 -15.31
C SER A 70 31.96 11.06 -16.08
N LYS A 71 31.37 11.96 -16.88
CA LYS A 71 32.15 12.99 -17.60
C LYS A 71 32.85 13.95 -16.63
N LYS A 72 32.21 14.37 -15.55
CA LYS A 72 32.84 15.19 -14.48
C LYS A 72 34.01 14.46 -13.83
N LYS A 73 33.84 13.17 -13.48
CA LYS A 73 34.92 12.33 -12.91
C LYS A 73 36.12 12.19 -13.85
N GLU A 74 35.88 11.93 -15.13
CA GLU A 74 36.94 11.87 -16.15
C GLU A 74 37.66 13.19 -16.30
N MET A 75 36.91 14.28 -16.34
CA MET A 75 37.49 15.64 -16.47
C MET A 75 38.30 16.00 -15.22
N GLN A 76 37.84 15.65 -14.01
CA GLN A 76 38.57 15.83 -12.77
C GLN A 76 39.91 15.07 -12.79
N LEU A 77 39.92 13.79 -13.23
CA LEU A 77 41.14 12.99 -13.35
C LEU A 77 42.13 13.59 -14.34
N LEU A 78 41.65 14.19 -15.44
CA LEU A 78 42.50 14.91 -16.40
C LEU A 78 43.06 16.19 -15.79
N ILE A 79 42.28 16.98 -15.10
CA ILE A 79 42.70 18.19 -14.38
C ILE A 79 43.81 17.85 -13.38
N ASP A 80 43.62 16.82 -12.56
CA ASP A 80 44.59 16.40 -11.54
C ASP A 80 45.92 15.95 -12.19
N ARG A 81 45.83 15.23 -13.33
CA ARG A 81 47.01 14.82 -14.11
C ARG A 81 47.73 16.01 -14.76
N PHE A 82 47.02 17.06 -15.15
CA PHE A 82 47.63 18.28 -15.76
C PHE A 82 48.16 19.21 -14.68
N ARG A 83 47.55 19.28 -13.50
CA ARG A 83 48.09 20.06 -12.37
C ARG A 83 49.47 19.60 -11.91
N ALA A 84 49.76 18.31 -12.07
CA ALA A 84 51.11 17.75 -11.76
C ALA A 84 52.24 18.23 -12.71
N LYS A 85 51.93 18.93 -13.83
CA LYS A 85 52.93 19.41 -14.79
C LYS A 85 52.77 20.90 -15.01
N ALA A 86 53.78 21.68 -14.59
CA ALA A 86 53.78 23.16 -14.67
C ALA A 86 53.49 23.70 -16.11
N SER A 87 54.00 23.04 -17.14
CA SER A 87 53.75 23.39 -18.55
C SER A 87 52.30 23.25 -19.02
N LYS A 88 51.42 22.57 -18.22
CA LYS A 88 50.01 22.32 -18.58
C LYS A 88 49.02 23.02 -17.66
N ALA A 89 49.48 23.95 -16.81
CA ALA A 89 48.63 24.66 -15.86
C ALA A 89 47.51 25.46 -16.51
N ALA A 90 47.76 26.12 -17.64
CA ALA A 90 46.72 26.84 -18.39
C ALA A 90 45.62 25.92 -18.94
N MET A 91 46.00 24.71 -19.41
CA MET A 91 45.02 23.71 -19.87
C MET A 91 44.18 23.17 -18.71
N ALA A 92 44.79 22.95 -17.52
CA ALA A 92 44.06 22.53 -16.31
C ALA A 92 43.03 23.59 -15.91
N GLN A 93 43.40 24.86 -15.94
CA GLN A 93 42.53 25.97 -15.57
C GLN A 93 41.35 26.17 -16.56
N SER A 94 41.62 26.00 -17.88
CA SER A 94 40.55 26.00 -18.88
C SER A 94 39.56 24.86 -18.68
N ARG A 95 40.05 23.65 -18.39
CA ARG A 95 39.19 22.49 -18.10
C ARG A 95 38.40 22.65 -16.82
N LEU A 96 38.98 23.26 -15.80
CA LEU A 96 38.29 23.58 -14.54
C LEU A 96 37.09 24.50 -14.79
N LYS A 97 37.31 25.61 -15.52
CA LYS A 97 36.23 26.53 -15.93
C LYS A 97 35.12 25.85 -16.75
N MET A 98 35.50 24.88 -17.57
CA MET A 98 34.53 24.10 -18.33
C MET A 98 33.71 23.17 -17.43
N MET A 99 34.35 22.54 -16.45
CA MET A 99 33.67 21.66 -15.47
C MET A 99 32.73 22.46 -14.54
N GLU A 100 33.13 23.68 -14.12
CA GLU A 100 32.28 24.57 -13.31
C GLU A 100 31.02 25.03 -14.05
N LYS A 101 31.07 25.11 -15.38
CA LYS A 101 29.91 25.45 -16.22
C LYS A 101 29.00 24.24 -16.51
N MET A 102 29.44 23.02 -16.19
CA MET A 102 28.58 21.82 -16.35
C MET A 102 27.49 21.84 -15.34
N GLU A 103 26.22 21.70 -15.80
CA GLU A 103 25.07 21.57 -14.94
C GLU A 103 25.27 20.44 -13.92
N THR A 104 24.83 20.67 -12.71
CA THR A 104 24.80 19.64 -11.66
C THR A 104 23.37 19.17 -11.54
N MET A 105 23.12 17.92 -11.95
CA MET A 105 21.83 17.30 -11.74
C MET A 105 21.83 16.63 -10.35
N GLU A 106 20.85 16.96 -9.56
CA GLU A 106 20.66 16.32 -8.24
C GLU A 106 20.21 14.88 -8.42
N LYS A 107 20.60 14.03 -7.47
CA LYS A 107 20.07 12.68 -7.44
C LYS A 107 18.57 12.78 -7.16
N LEU A 108 17.76 12.01 -7.90
CA LEU A 108 16.34 11.93 -7.61
C LEU A 108 16.17 11.31 -6.23
N ASP A 109 15.40 11.98 -5.37
CA ASP A 109 15.00 11.38 -4.11
C ASP A 109 14.12 10.16 -4.41
N THR A 110 14.42 9.06 -3.75
CA THR A 110 13.57 7.86 -3.83
C THR A 110 12.24 8.20 -3.20
N GLU A 111 11.15 8.09 -3.92
CA GLU A 111 9.82 8.20 -3.35
C GLU A 111 9.65 7.09 -2.31
N LYS A 112 9.29 7.49 -1.10
CA LYS A 112 9.13 6.57 0.00
C LYS A 112 7.71 6.03 -0.05
N ASN A 113 7.59 4.75 -0.36
CA ASN A 113 6.32 4.05 -0.31
C ASN A 113 6.12 3.42 1.07
N LEU A 114 4.87 3.18 1.42
CA LEU A 114 4.50 2.44 2.61
C LEU A 114 5.07 1.02 2.48
N GLY A 115 6.01 0.65 3.35
CA GLY A 115 6.67 -0.66 3.29
C GLY A 115 6.63 -1.35 4.65
N PHE A 116 5.69 -2.28 4.82
CA PHE A 116 5.48 -2.99 6.07
C PHE A 116 5.04 -4.43 5.83
N ARG A 117 5.05 -5.25 6.86
CA ARG A 117 4.43 -6.57 6.87
C ARG A 117 3.62 -6.75 8.13
N PHE A 118 2.45 -7.39 8.01
CA PHE A 118 1.69 -7.80 9.18
C PHE A 118 2.42 -8.92 9.90
N ASN A 119 2.54 -8.78 11.23
CA ASN A 119 3.16 -9.79 12.06
C ASN A 119 2.19 -10.95 12.27
N TYR A 120 2.36 -12.04 11.50
CA TYR A 120 1.50 -13.20 11.59
C TYR A 120 1.89 -14.13 12.73
N HIS A 121 0.90 -14.51 13.55
CA HIS A 121 1.03 -15.55 14.58
C HIS A 121 0.20 -16.78 14.22
N PHE A 122 0.82 -17.95 14.26
CA PHE A 122 0.16 -19.20 13.86
C PHE A 122 -0.99 -19.57 14.82
N CYS A 123 -2.18 -19.79 14.25
CA CYS A 123 -3.33 -20.35 14.97
C CYS A 123 -3.42 -21.87 14.68
N PRO A 124 -3.35 -22.76 15.67
CA PRO A 124 -3.41 -24.20 15.46
C PRO A 124 -4.78 -24.69 15.00
N GLY A 125 -5.86 -23.95 15.31
CA GLY A 125 -7.21 -24.29 14.89
C GLY A 125 -7.43 -24.12 13.37
N LYS A 126 -8.22 -25.01 12.75
CA LYS A 126 -8.70 -24.81 11.37
C LYS A 126 -9.73 -23.69 11.32
N ILE A 127 -10.58 -23.58 12.35
CA ILE A 127 -11.59 -22.54 12.54
C ILE A 127 -11.03 -21.56 13.55
N VAL A 128 -10.99 -20.30 13.17
CA VAL A 128 -10.53 -19.17 13.99
C VAL A 128 -11.67 -18.63 14.84
N MET A 129 -12.86 -18.53 14.22
CA MET A 129 -14.05 -17.99 14.88
C MET A 129 -15.31 -18.66 14.32
N THR A 130 -16.27 -18.96 15.20
CA THR A 130 -17.59 -19.48 14.85
C THR A 130 -18.64 -18.48 15.28
N ILE A 131 -19.52 -18.13 14.38
CA ILE A 131 -20.64 -17.21 14.58
C ILE A 131 -21.92 -18.02 14.43
N GLU A 132 -22.79 -18.03 15.45
CA GLU A 132 -24.01 -18.83 15.49
C GLU A 132 -25.22 -17.96 15.85
N ASN A 133 -26.12 -17.80 14.89
CA ASN A 133 -27.44 -17.18 15.01
C ASN A 133 -27.40 -15.80 15.69
N ILE A 134 -26.39 -14.99 15.39
CA ILE A 134 -26.25 -13.68 16.02
C ILE A 134 -27.31 -12.71 15.51
N SER A 135 -27.93 -12.01 16.47
CA SER A 135 -28.78 -10.84 16.20
C SER A 135 -28.35 -9.68 17.06
N PHE A 136 -28.46 -8.48 16.53
CA PHE A 136 -28.05 -7.26 17.22
C PHE A 136 -28.91 -6.07 16.82
N SER A 137 -29.32 -5.28 17.83
CA SER A 137 -29.91 -3.96 17.64
C SER A 137 -29.37 -2.96 18.67
N TYR A 138 -29.28 -1.69 18.30
CA TYR A 138 -28.82 -0.65 19.26
C TYR A 138 -29.88 -0.33 20.32
N ASP A 139 -31.15 -0.56 20.02
CA ASP A 139 -32.28 -0.24 20.91
C ASP A 139 -32.80 -1.47 21.67
N SER A 140 -32.14 -2.64 21.52
CA SER A 140 -32.55 -3.94 22.06
C SER A 140 -34.00 -4.33 21.70
N LYS A 141 -34.50 -3.82 20.55
CA LYS A 141 -35.83 -4.14 20.04
C LYS A 141 -35.72 -5.06 18.82
N PRO A 142 -36.42 -6.20 18.78
CA PRO A 142 -36.34 -7.14 17.65
C PRO A 142 -36.76 -6.52 16.28
N GLU A 143 -37.61 -5.48 16.31
CA GLU A 143 -38.11 -4.80 15.11
C GLU A 143 -37.03 -3.91 14.47
N SER A 144 -35.99 -3.49 15.20
CA SER A 144 -34.88 -2.66 14.75
C SER A 144 -33.58 -3.42 14.59
N ASN A 145 -33.66 -4.77 14.45
CA ASN A 145 -32.46 -5.59 14.28
C ASN A 145 -31.67 -5.19 13.06
N ILE A 146 -30.40 -4.85 13.28
CA ILE A 146 -29.40 -4.57 12.23
C ILE A 146 -28.79 -5.86 11.73
N LEU A 147 -28.55 -6.81 12.66
CA LEU A 147 -28.16 -8.18 12.35
C LEU A 147 -29.30 -9.10 12.79
N SER A 148 -29.67 -10.08 11.96
CA SER A 148 -30.73 -11.03 12.23
C SER A 148 -30.28 -12.43 11.81
N ASP A 149 -30.16 -13.33 12.79
CA ASP A 149 -29.92 -14.76 12.61
C ASP A 149 -28.74 -15.09 11.68
N LEU A 150 -27.62 -14.34 11.82
CA LEU A 150 -26.44 -14.53 10.99
C LEU A 150 -25.55 -15.64 11.53
N SER A 151 -25.24 -16.63 10.69
CA SER A 151 -24.37 -17.75 11.05
C SER A 151 -23.32 -18.00 9.97
N PHE A 152 -22.06 -18.09 10.34
CA PHE A 152 -20.94 -18.48 9.47
C PHE A 152 -19.71 -18.80 10.31
N THR A 153 -18.69 -19.35 9.66
CA THR A 153 -17.40 -19.64 10.29
C THR A 153 -16.29 -18.90 9.58
N ILE A 154 -15.25 -18.58 10.31
CA ILE A 154 -14.02 -18.00 9.76
C ILE A 154 -12.90 -19.02 9.91
N GLY A 155 -12.42 -19.55 8.82
CA GLY A 155 -11.26 -20.42 8.76
C GLY A 155 -9.96 -19.63 8.82
N ARG A 156 -8.84 -20.34 9.08
CA ARG A 156 -7.53 -19.75 9.32
C ARG A 156 -6.97 -18.88 8.18
N LYS A 157 -7.36 -19.12 6.93
CA LYS A 157 -6.92 -18.38 5.74
C LYS A 157 -8.07 -17.76 4.97
N ASP A 158 -9.23 -17.68 5.58
CA ASP A 158 -10.40 -17.13 4.90
C ASP A 158 -10.23 -15.64 4.61
N ARG A 159 -10.72 -15.25 3.44
CA ARG A 159 -10.77 -13.88 2.94
C ARG A 159 -12.23 -13.49 2.74
N ILE A 160 -12.80 -12.78 3.70
CA ILE A 160 -14.23 -12.46 3.70
C ILE A 160 -14.42 -10.96 3.47
N GLY A 161 -15.13 -10.61 2.40
CA GLY A 161 -15.55 -9.23 2.14
C GLY A 161 -16.95 -8.98 2.71
N LEU A 162 -17.17 -7.85 3.37
CA LEU A 162 -18.49 -7.40 3.78
C LEU A 162 -18.99 -6.34 2.80
N ILE A 163 -20.12 -6.60 2.16
CA ILE A 163 -20.69 -5.70 1.15
C ILE A 163 -22.14 -5.34 1.45
N GLY A 164 -22.54 -4.14 1.07
CA GLY A 164 -23.91 -3.65 1.27
C GLY A 164 -23.95 -2.13 1.33
N ALA A 165 -25.15 -1.56 1.31
CA ALA A 165 -25.37 -0.11 1.43
C ALA A 165 -24.87 0.44 2.78
N ASN A 166 -24.58 1.74 2.82
CA ASN A 166 -24.16 2.40 4.06
C ASN A 166 -25.29 2.35 5.10
N GLY A 167 -24.89 2.26 6.39
CA GLY A 167 -25.83 2.17 7.51
C GLY A 167 -26.54 0.81 7.66
N ARG A 168 -26.14 -0.25 6.92
CA ARG A 168 -26.74 -1.57 6.99
C ARG A 168 -26.11 -2.52 8.01
N GLY A 169 -25.16 -2.05 8.83
CA GLY A 169 -24.59 -2.85 9.94
C GLY A 169 -23.26 -3.53 9.65
N LYS A 170 -22.55 -3.17 8.56
CA LYS A 170 -21.22 -3.73 8.26
C LYS A 170 -20.23 -3.49 9.40
N SER A 171 -20.06 -2.24 9.82
CA SER A 171 -19.20 -1.85 10.95
C SER A 171 -19.69 -2.47 12.27
N THR A 172 -21.02 -2.57 12.46
CA THR A 172 -21.61 -3.24 13.62
C THR A 172 -21.19 -4.71 13.70
N LEU A 173 -21.21 -5.42 12.57
CA LEU A 173 -20.73 -6.81 12.52
C LEU A 173 -19.24 -6.91 12.85
N ILE A 174 -18.39 -6.04 12.29
CA ILE A 174 -16.96 -6.02 12.63
C ILE A 174 -16.75 -5.79 14.13
N ASN A 175 -17.45 -4.84 14.74
CA ASN A 175 -17.35 -4.55 16.18
C ASN A 175 -17.84 -5.72 17.04
N CYS A 176 -18.87 -6.46 16.59
CA CYS A 176 -19.27 -7.71 17.27
C CYS A 176 -18.17 -8.79 17.16
N LEU A 177 -17.55 -8.96 15.98
CA LEU A 177 -16.45 -9.92 15.78
C LEU A 177 -15.20 -9.54 16.60
N ALA A 178 -14.93 -8.24 16.73
CA ALA A 178 -13.85 -7.73 17.57
C ALA A 178 -14.12 -7.94 19.09
N GLY A 179 -15.39 -8.07 19.47
CA GLY A 179 -15.83 -8.17 20.85
C GLY A 179 -16.07 -6.81 21.52
N GLU A 180 -16.13 -5.74 20.74
CA GLU A 180 -16.47 -4.39 21.21
C GLU A 180 -17.98 -4.24 21.44
N LEU A 181 -18.79 -4.98 20.68
CA LEU A 181 -20.24 -5.10 20.87
C LEU A 181 -20.62 -6.54 21.15
N LEU A 182 -21.54 -6.73 22.09
CA LEU A 182 -22.10 -8.06 22.40
C LEU A 182 -23.42 -8.25 21.64
N PRO A 183 -23.61 -9.37 20.91
CA PRO A 183 -24.88 -9.65 20.27
C PRO A 183 -26.01 -9.80 21.27
N ASP A 184 -27.23 -9.38 20.91
CA ASP A 184 -28.46 -9.54 21.76
C ASP A 184 -28.86 -11.01 21.87
N SER A 185 -28.60 -11.80 20.81
CA SER A 185 -28.84 -13.25 20.80
C SER A 185 -27.79 -13.95 19.92
N GLY A 186 -27.68 -15.28 20.10
CA GLY A 186 -26.67 -16.11 19.46
C GLY A 186 -25.33 -16.08 20.20
N SER A 187 -24.28 -16.57 19.54
CA SER A 187 -22.94 -16.62 20.14
C SER A 187 -21.83 -16.39 19.12
N ILE A 188 -20.74 -15.78 19.57
CA ILE A 188 -19.48 -15.66 18.82
C ILE A 188 -18.40 -16.37 19.64
N THR A 189 -17.96 -17.51 19.16
CA THR A 189 -16.92 -18.32 19.80
C THR A 189 -15.61 -18.18 19.04
N LYS A 190 -14.56 -17.70 19.69
CA LYS A 190 -13.21 -17.58 19.13
C LYS A 190 -12.28 -18.64 19.70
N HIS A 191 -11.41 -19.17 18.85
CA HIS A 191 -10.36 -20.09 19.30
C HIS A 191 -9.43 -19.38 20.31
N PRO A 192 -8.98 -20.03 21.39
CA PRO A 192 -8.16 -19.39 22.43
C PRO A 192 -6.85 -18.73 21.92
N ALA A 193 -6.29 -19.25 20.84
CA ALA A 193 -5.06 -18.71 20.23
C ALA A 193 -5.32 -17.56 19.20
N VAL A 194 -6.54 -17.04 19.14
CA VAL A 194 -6.87 -15.94 18.21
C VAL A 194 -6.35 -14.63 18.75
N CYS A 195 -5.53 -13.98 17.89
CA CYS A 195 -5.04 -12.62 18.07
C CYS A 195 -5.64 -11.74 16.98
N ILE A 196 -6.54 -10.82 17.37
CA ILE A 196 -7.25 -9.94 16.44
C ILE A 196 -6.48 -8.65 16.25
N GLY A 197 -6.27 -8.25 14.99
CA GLY A 197 -5.90 -6.89 14.60
C GLY A 197 -7.16 -6.18 14.10
N HIS A 198 -7.62 -5.15 14.81
CA HIS A 198 -8.84 -4.41 14.44
C HIS A 198 -8.49 -3.00 13.95
N PHE A 199 -8.88 -2.71 12.71
CA PHE A 199 -8.80 -1.40 12.09
C PHE A 199 -10.22 -0.89 11.81
N GLY A 200 -10.63 0.14 12.52
CA GLY A 200 -11.94 0.75 12.36
C GLY A 200 -11.88 2.24 12.65
N GLN A 201 -12.90 2.98 12.23
CA GLN A 201 -12.97 4.41 12.44
C GLN A 201 -13.04 4.74 13.94
N THR A 202 -13.75 3.95 14.72
CA THR A 202 -13.81 4.06 16.20
C THR A 202 -12.43 3.95 16.84
N ASN A 203 -11.54 3.11 16.31
CA ASN A 203 -10.19 2.92 16.82
C ASN A 203 -9.25 4.08 16.44
N ILE A 204 -9.50 4.74 15.32
CA ILE A 204 -8.78 5.99 14.94
C ILE A 204 -9.12 7.10 15.93
N ASP A 205 -10.38 7.20 16.35
CA ASP A 205 -10.85 8.21 17.29
C ASP A 205 -10.36 7.93 18.74
N GLN A 206 -9.99 6.68 19.05
CA GLN A 206 -9.41 6.26 20.33
C GLN A 206 -7.91 6.51 20.46
N LEU A 207 -7.24 6.98 19.42
CA LEU A 207 -5.84 7.40 19.55
C LEU A 207 -5.70 8.56 20.52
N GLU A 208 -4.76 8.46 21.49
CA GLU A 208 -4.58 9.48 22.51
C GLU A 208 -3.98 10.77 21.91
N PRO A 209 -4.72 11.90 21.90
CA PRO A 209 -4.30 13.12 21.20
C PRO A 209 -2.98 13.72 21.71
N GLN A 210 -2.65 13.49 22.98
CA GLN A 210 -1.44 14.05 23.60
C GLN A 210 -0.19 13.20 23.38
N ASN A 211 -0.37 11.93 23.04
CA ASN A 211 0.75 11.04 22.77
C ASN A 211 1.45 11.42 21.45
N ARG A 212 2.73 11.09 21.38
CA ARG A 212 3.49 11.12 20.13
C ARG A 212 3.21 9.85 19.32
N VAL A 213 3.42 9.91 18.02
CA VAL A 213 3.29 8.74 17.15
C VAL A 213 4.11 7.55 17.67
N LEU A 214 5.34 7.79 18.07
CA LEU A 214 6.22 6.75 18.63
C LEU A 214 5.65 6.14 19.92
N ASP A 215 5.13 6.99 20.82
CA ASP A 215 4.58 6.56 22.09
C ASP A 215 3.31 5.71 21.89
N GLU A 216 2.43 6.09 20.93
CA GLU A 216 1.26 5.33 20.56
C GLU A 216 1.59 3.90 20.08
N ILE A 217 2.66 3.76 19.29
CA ILE A 217 3.13 2.45 18.81
C ILE A 217 3.77 1.65 19.94
N LEU A 218 4.61 2.28 20.78
CA LEU A 218 5.29 1.64 21.91
C LEU A 218 4.31 1.12 22.95
N PHE A 219 3.31 1.93 23.33
CA PHE A 219 2.34 1.56 24.38
C PHE A 219 1.42 0.42 23.96
N THR A 220 1.32 0.15 22.66
CA THR A 220 0.48 -0.92 22.13
C THR A 220 1.05 -2.29 22.51
N ASN A 221 2.37 -2.49 22.50
CA ASN A 221 3.00 -3.77 22.83
C ASN A 221 4.17 -3.57 23.83
N PRO A 222 3.99 -3.99 25.10
CA PRO A 222 5.02 -3.84 26.13
C PRO A 222 6.36 -4.54 25.81
N ASN A 223 6.34 -5.53 24.93
CA ASN A 223 7.54 -6.26 24.53
C ASN A 223 8.25 -5.64 23.29
N LEU A 224 7.70 -4.56 22.75
CA LEU A 224 8.27 -3.89 21.58
C LEU A 224 9.53 -3.10 21.98
N SER A 225 10.67 -3.39 21.33
CA SER A 225 11.86 -2.59 21.54
C SER A 225 11.71 -1.20 20.91
N LEU A 226 12.38 -0.20 21.49
CA LEU A 226 12.38 1.17 20.94
C LEU A 226 12.86 1.20 19.47
N GLN A 227 13.84 0.37 19.12
CA GLN A 227 14.34 0.27 17.76
C GLN A 227 13.28 -0.29 16.80
N ALA A 228 12.53 -1.33 17.22
CA ALA A 228 11.43 -1.88 16.42
C ALA A 228 10.29 -0.85 16.26
N ALA A 229 9.95 -0.09 17.30
CA ALA A 229 8.97 0.98 17.22
C ALA A 229 9.40 2.07 16.22
N HIS A 230 10.66 2.49 16.23
CA HIS A 230 11.19 3.43 15.22
C HIS A 230 11.13 2.84 13.80
N SER A 231 11.41 1.55 13.65
CA SER A 231 11.31 0.88 12.35
C SER A 231 9.85 0.87 11.84
N ILE A 232 8.88 0.61 12.71
CA ILE A 232 7.45 0.67 12.37
C ILE A 232 7.05 2.12 12.05
N CYS A 233 7.50 3.12 12.83
CA CYS A 233 7.28 4.53 12.50
C CYS A 233 7.81 4.86 11.10
N GLY A 234 9.02 4.42 10.76
CA GLY A 234 9.62 4.62 9.45
C GLY A 234 8.82 3.96 8.33
N ALA A 235 8.38 2.70 8.55
CA ALA A 235 7.52 1.97 7.62
C ALA A 235 6.17 2.67 7.38
N MET A 236 5.65 3.38 8.39
CA MET A 236 4.43 4.20 8.32
C MET A 236 4.71 5.65 7.86
N MET A 237 5.88 5.94 7.32
CA MET A 237 6.32 7.25 6.83
C MET A 237 6.47 8.32 7.92
N PHE A 238 6.72 7.91 9.17
CA PHE A 238 7.04 8.80 10.30
C PHE A 238 8.51 8.72 10.69
N GLU A 239 9.42 9.13 9.81
CA GLU A 239 10.86 9.09 10.07
C GLU A 239 11.35 10.30 10.87
N GLY A 240 12.38 10.09 11.67
CA GLY A 240 13.07 11.15 12.41
C GLY A 240 12.12 11.97 13.29
N ASP A 241 12.05 13.27 13.07
CA ASP A 241 11.23 14.18 13.87
C ASP A 241 9.71 13.99 13.63
N LEU A 242 9.29 13.37 12.54
CA LEU A 242 7.88 13.08 12.30
C LEU A 242 7.33 12.09 13.34
N SER A 243 8.12 11.14 13.81
CA SER A 243 7.71 10.20 14.86
C SER A 243 7.45 10.86 16.23
N LYS A 244 7.96 12.09 16.43
CA LYS A 244 7.77 12.89 17.64
C LYS A 244 6.52 13.78 17.58
N LYS A 245 5.83 13.87 16.43
CA LYS A 245 4.60 14.64 16.30
C LYS A 245 3.53 14.07 17.23
N LYS A 246 2.72 14.96 17.81
CA LYS A 246 1.55 14.55 18.58
C LYS A 246 0.42 14.10 17.66
N VAL A 247 -0.37 13.11 18.10
CA VAL A 247 -1.53 12.61 17.38
C VAL A 247 -2.54 13.73 17.06
N SER A 248 -2.68 14.71 17.98
CA SER A 248 -3.61 15.85 17.81
C SER A 248 -3.36 16.70 16.56
N VAL A 249 -2.12 16.76 16.07
CA VAL A 249 -1.75 17.58 14.90
C VAL A 249 -1.72 16.78 13.59
N LEU A 250 -2.03 15.49 13.63
CA LEU A 250 -2.02 14.61 12.48
C LEU A 250 -3.29 14.77 11.63
N SER A 251 -3.12 14.68 10.31
CA SER A 251 -4.24 14.53 9.37
C SER A 251 -4.95 13.18 9.54
N GLY A 252 -6.14 13.03 8.96
CA GLY A 252 -6.87 11.76 8.98
C GLY A 252 -6.05 10.59 8.43
N GLY A 253 -5.38 10.78 7.29
CA GLY A 253 -4.49 9.76 6.70
C GLY A 253 -3.27 9.44 7.57
N GLU A 254 -2.67 10.43 8.23
CA GLU A 254 -1.59 10.19 9.17
C GLU A 254 -2.07 9.38 10.38
N ARG A 255 -3.26 9.66 10.93
CA ARG A 255 -3.86 8.85 12.02
C ARG A 255 -4.13 7.41 11.60
N SER A 256 -4.67 7.21 10.39
CA SER A 256 -4.86 5.86 9.81
C SER A 256 -3.55 5.08 9.73
N ARG A 257 -2.44 5.72 9.30
CA ARG A 257 -1.12 5.09 9.30
C ARG A 257 -0.60 4.77 10.71
N VAL A 258 -0.86 5.62 11.70
CA VAL A 258 -0.53 5.31 13.10
C VAL A 258 -1.28 4.06 13.57
N LEU A 259 -2.58 3.96 13.28
CA LEU A 259 -3.37 2.79 13.64
C LEU A 259 -2.88 1.51 12.95
N LEU A 260 -2.51 1.58 11.66
CA LEU A 260 -1.84 0.46 10.98
C LEU A 260 -0.53 0.07 11.67
N GLY A 261 0.29 1.04 12.06
CA GLY A 261 1.52 0.80 12.83
C GLY A 261 1.25 0.08 14.16
N LYS A 262 0.17 0.44 14.86
CA LYS A 262 -0.27 -0.26 16.09
C LYS A 262 -0.63 -1.72 15.79
N ILE A 263 -1.37 -2.00 14.73
CA ILE A 263 -1.75 -3.38 14.36
C ILE A 263 -0.50 -4.21 14.00
N ILE A 264 0.43 -3.64 13.26
CA ILE A 264 1.68 -4.30 12.85
C ILE A 264 2.58 -4.59 14.05
N SER A 265 2.53 -3.76 15.10
CA SER A 265 3.32 -3.95 16.33
C SER A 265 2.95 -5.21 17.10
N HIS A 266 1.77 -5.79 16.84
CA HIS A 266 1.27 -7.01 17.48
C HIS A 266 1.28 -8.19 16.52
N PRO A 267 1.56 -9.40 17.01
CA PRO A 267 1.28 -10.62 16.26
C PRO A 267 -0.24 -10.82 16.13
N THR A 268 -0.73 -11.01 14.91
CA THR A 268 -2.14 -11.23 14.59
C THR A 268 -2.36 -12.48 13.77
N ASN A 269 -3.54 -13.08 13.81
CA ASN A 269 -3.96 -14.16 12.93
C ASN A 269 -5.39 -13.99 12.38
N LEU A 270 -6.08 -12.95 12.83
CA LEU A 270 -7.34 -12.48 12.26
C LEU A 270 -7.28 -10.96 12.14
N LEU A 271 -7.39 -10.44 10.94
CA LEU A 271 -7.52 -9.01 10.67
C LEU A 271 -8.98 -8.66 10.41
N LEU A 272 -9.51 -7.70 11.15
CA LEU A 272 -10.82 -7.10 10.97
C LEU A 272 -10.61 -5.65 10.50
N LEU A 273 -10.92 -5.35 9.24
CA LEU A 273 -10.62 -4.06 8.64
C LEU A 273 -11.91 -3.39 8.17
N ASP A 274 -12.24 -2.24 8.75
CA ASP A 274 -13.37 -1.41 8.35
C ASP A 274 -12.89 -0.18 7.58
N GLU A 275 -13.12 -0.20 6.25
CA GLU A 275 -12.73 0.85 5.31
C GLU A 275 -11.24 1.28 5.42
N PRO A 276 -10.29 0.34 5.37
CA PRO A 276 -8.87 0.65 5.60
C PRO A 276 -8.24 1.53 4.52
N SER A 277 -8.90 1.68 3.38
CA SER A 277 -8.49 2.58 2.29
C SER A 277 -8.88 4.03 2.50
N HIS A 278 -9.77 4.33 3.46
CA HIS A 278 -10.16 5.70 3.73
C HIS A 278 -8.97 6.53 4.23
N HIS A 279 -8.80 7.70 3.66
CA HIS A 279 -7.74 8.67 3.98
C HIS A 279 -6.31 8.20 3.63
N LEU A 280 -6.13 7.08 2.95
CA LEU A 280 -4.86 6.67 2.36
C LEU A 280 -4.75 7.19 0.92
N ASP A 281 -3.55 7.58 0.53
CA ASP A 281 -3.26 7.87 -0.87
C ASP A 281 -3.19 6.58 -1.70
N VAL A 282 -3.17 6.74 -3.02
CA VAL A 282 -3.25 5.62 -3.96
C VAL A 282 -2.11 4.63 -3.76
N GLU A 283 -0.90 5.12 -3.51
CA GLU A 283 0.29 4.29 -3.31
C GLU A 283 0.23 3.50 -2.00
N SER A 284 -0.26 4.15 -0.93
CA SER A 284 -0.51 3.47 0.36
C SER A 284 -1.59 2.39 0.26
N ILE A 285 -2.64 2.62 -0.55
CA ILE A 285 -3.69 1.61 -0.80
C ILE A 285 -3.11 0.41 -1.54
N GLU A 286 -2.26 0.61 -2.54
CA GLU A 286 -1.62 -0.48 -3.27
C GLU A 286 -0.69 -1.31 -2.38
N ALA A 287 0.15 -0.65 -1.58
CA ALA A 287 1.00 -1.31 -0.60
C ALA A 287 0.17 -2.12 0.42
N LEU A 288 -0.95 -1.55 0.88
CA LEU A 288 -1.86 -2.25 1.79
C LEU A 288 -2.46 -3.51 1.15
N ILE A 289 -2.92 -3.42 -0.11
CA ILE A 289 -3.47 -4.57 -0.84
C ILE A 289 -2.41 -5.67 -1.00
N GLU A 290 -1.18 -5.31 -1.34
CA GLU A 290 -0.08 -6.28 -1.52
C GLU A 290 0.22 -7.01 -0.21
N GLU A 291 0.32 -6.29 0.90
CA GLU A 291 0.58 -6.88 2.22
C GLU A 291 -0.59 -7.72 2.75
N LEU A 292 -1.84 -7.35 2.43
CA LEU A 292 -3.01 -8.14 2.77
C LEU A 292 -3.13 -9.42 1.92
N ASP A 293 -2.70 -9.39 0.65
CA ASP A 293 -2.65 -10.57 -0.22
C ASP A 293 -1.61 -11.59 0.28
N ASP A 294 -0.44 -11.09 0.73
CA ASP A 294 0.65 -11.90 1.28
C ASP A 294 0.42 -12.35 2.74
N TYR A 295 -0.58 -11.80 3.45
CA TYR A 295 -0.85 -12.14 4.84
C TYR A 295 -1.37 -13.57 5.02
N ASP A 296 -0.73 -14.37 5.88
CA ASP A 296 -1.04 -15.80 6.10
C ASP A 296 -2.24 -16.07 7.02
N GLY A 297 -2.78 -15.07 7.71
CA GLY A 297 -3.93 -15.17 8.61
C GLY A 297 -5.27 -14.98 7.90
N ALA A 298 -6.37 -15.04 8.66
CA ALA A 298 -7.71 -14.72 8.19
C ALA A 298 -7.93 -13.20 8.05
N LEU A 299 -8.76 -12.82 7.10
CA LEU A 299 -9.10 -11.43 6.82
C LEU A 299 -10.61 -11.26 6.68
N VAL A 300 -11.18 -10.32 7.42
CA VAL A 300 -12.54 -9.81 7.22
C VAL A 300 -12.42 -8.32 6.91
N ILE A 301 -12.93 -7.91 5.77
CA ILE A 301 -12.77 -6.54 5.28
C ILE A 301 -14.10 -5.93 4.82
N VAL A 302 -14.39 -4.74 5.32
CA VAL A 302 -15.40 -3.84 4.76
C VAL A 302 -14.70 -2.87 3.84
N THR A 303 -15.16 -2.76 2.61
CA THR A 303 -14.66 -1.75 1.68
C THR A 303 -15.64 -1.46 0.56
N HIS A 304 -15.60 -0.23 0.08
CA HIS A 304 -16.32 0.20 -1.13
C HIS A 304 -15.47 0.08 -2.40
N SER A 305 -14.19 -0.26 -2.27
CA SER A 305 -13.29 -0.45 -3.41
C SER A 305 -13.54 -1.80 -4.09
N GLU A 306 -14.04 -1.77 -5.33
CA GLU A 306 -14.19 -2.98 -6.14
C GLU A 306 -12.84 -3.69 -6.35
N LEU A 307 -11.75 -2.94 -6.46
CA LEU A 307 -10.41 -3.50 -6.63
C LEU A 307 -10.01 -4.38 -5.45
N ILE A 308 -10.19 -3.88 -4.23
CA ILE A 308 -9.88 -4.63 -2.99
C ILE A 308 -10.73 -5.90 -2.91
N LEU A 309 -12.05 -5.79 -3.16
CA LEU A 309 -12.95 -6.94 -3.12
C LEU A 309 -12.60 -8.01 -4.16
N LYS A 310 -12.28 -7.61 -5.39
CA LYS A 310 -11.88 -8.54 -6.47
C LYS A 310 -10.53 -9.20 -6.22
N THR A 311 -9.62 -8.50 -5.56
CA THR A 311 -8.26 -9.01 -5.31
C THR A 311 -8.24 -9.93 -4.10
N LEU A 312 -8.91 -9.55 -3.00
CA LEU A 312 -8.74 -10.19 -1.71
C LEU A 312 -9.92 -11.11 -1.32
N ALA A 313 -11.18 -10.73 -1.62
CA ALA A 313 -12.33 -11.46 -1.12
C ALA A 313 -12.57 -12.77 -1.89
N GLN A 314 -12.60 -13.88 -1.15
CA GLN A 314 -12.95 -15.21 -1.66
C GLN A 314 -14.39 -15.59 -1.32
N ASN A 315 -14.90 -15.08 -0.19
CA ASN A 315 -16.27 -15.22 0.26
C ASN A 315 -16.81 -13.85 0.67
N LEU A 316 -18.12 -13.72 0.74
CA LEU A 316 -18.76 -12.46 1.08
C LEU A 316 -19.79 -12.64 2.19
N VAL A 317 -20.00 -11.58 3.00
CA VAL A 317 -21.22 -11.37 3.78
C VAL A 317 -21.97 -10.22 3.13
N ILE A 318 -23.18 -10.51 2.64
CA ILE A 318 -23.98 -9.57 1.84
C ILE A 318 -25.07 -9.00 2.73
N PHE A 319 -25.11 -7.68 2.87
CA PHE A 319 -26.16 -6.95 3.56
C PHE A 319 -27.21 -6.50 2.52
N HIS A 320 -28.28 -7.28 2.42
CA HIS A 320 -29.33 -7.10 1.42
C HIS A 320 -30.72 -7.25 2.06
N LYS A 321 -31.69 -6.44 1.62
CA LYS A 321 -33.11 -6.50 2.09
C LYS A 321 -33.29 -6.57 3.61
N GLY A 322 -32.41 -5.90 4.36
CA GLY A 322 -32.47 -5.84 5.83
C GLY A 322 -31.96 -7.11 6.53
N ARG A 323 -31.29 -8.00 5.81
CA ARG A 323 -30.64 -9.19 6.37
C ARG A 323 -29.18 -9.27 5.94
N ALA A 324 -28.38 -9.95 6.75
CA ALA A 324 -27.00 -10.28 6.41
C ALA A 324 -26.93 -11.78 6.09
N GLU A 325 -26.36 -12.14 4.95
CA GLU A 325 -26.25 -13.53 4.50
C GLU A 325 -24.81 -13.84 4.08
N TYR A 326 -24.33 -15.03 4.43
CA TYR A 326 -23.02 -15.50 4.01
C TYR A 326 -23.11 -16.09 2.60
N PHE A 327 -22.26 -15.63 1.72
CA PHE A 327 -22.21 -16.03 0.32
C PHE A 327 -20.88 -16.69 -0.03
N HIS A 328 -20.96 -17.94 -0.49
CA HIS A 328 -19.80 -18.68 -0.97
C HIS A 328 -19.45 -18.24 -2.39
N GLY A 329 -18.38 -17.47 -2.54
CA GLY A 329 -17.87 -16.96 -3.80
C GLY A 329 -17.34 -15.54 -3.68
N GLY A 330 -16.53 -15.15 -4.66
CA GLY A 330 -15.90 -13.82 -4.71
C GLY A 330 -16.86 -12.73 -5.21
N TYR A 331 -16.33 -11.51 -5.30
CA TYR A 331 -17.12 -10.35 -5.72
C TYR A 331 -17.63 -10.48 -7.18
N GLU A 332 -16.89 -11.14 -8.06
CA GLU A 332 -17.35 -11.39 -9.45
C GLU A 332 -18.52 -12.38 -9.49
N ASP A 333 -18.46 -13.44 -8.64
CA ASP A 333 -19.56 -14.40 -8.53
C ASP A 333 -20.85 -13.76 -7.99
N PHE A 334 -20.68 -12.81 -7.03
CA PHE A 334 -21.81 -12.02 -6.52
C PHE A 334 -22.45 -11.18 -7.63
N LEU A 335 -21.65 -10.49 -8.43
CA LEU A 335 -22.16 -9.67 -9.54
C LEU A 335 -22.88 -10.50 -10.63
N GLU A 336 -22.41 -11.73 -10.87
CA GLU A 336 -23.04 -12.62 -11.85
C GLU A 336 -24.35 -13.25 -11.32
N LYS A 337 -24.41 -13.62 -10.03
CA LYS A 337 -25.52 -14.41 -9.46
C LYS A 337 -26.61 -13.55 -8.82
N ILE A 338 -26.24 -12.48 -8.13
CA ILE A 338 -27.15 -11.67 -7.31
C ILE A 338 -27.23 -10.24 -7.87
N GLY A 339 -26.07 -9.60 -8.09
CA GLY A 339 -25.99 -8.20 -8.50
C GLY A 339 -26.47 -7.23 -7.41
N TRP A 340 -26.38 -5.93 -7.71
CA TRP A 340 -26.89 -4.88 -6.84
C TRP A 340 -28.38 -4.61 -7.14
N GLU A 341 -29.16 -4.23 -6.11
CA GLU A 341 -30.56 -3.85 -6.27
C GLU A 341 -30.73 -2.72 -7.30
N GLY A 342 -31.59 -2.95 -8.30
CA GLY A 342 -31.89 -1.95 -9.35
C GLY A 342 -30.94 -1.93 -10.54
N GLU A 343 -29.92 -2.80 -10.58
CA GLU A 343 -29.07 -2.96 -11.76
C GLU A 343 -29.51 -4.17 -12.60
N PRO A 344 -29.54 -4.06 -13.94
CA PRO A 344 -29.79 -5.22 -14.80
C PRO A 344 -28.65 -6.23 -14.62
N THR A 345 -29.00 -7.49 -14.40
CA THR A 345 -28.06 -8.61 -14.32
C THR A 345 -27.17 -8.60 -15.58
N ILE A 346 -25.87 -8.58 -15.40
CA ILE A 346 -24.91 -8.51 -16.51
C ILE A 346 -25.01 -9.83 -17.30
N GLU A 347 -25.61 -9.78 -18.48
CA GLU A 347 -25.50 -10.89 -19.46
C GLU A 347 -24.00 -11.12 -19.72
N LYS A 348 -23.62 -12.42 -19.75
CA LYS A 348 -22.27 -12.93 -19.94
C LYS A 348 -21.48 -12.15 -21.00
N LYS A 349 -20.73 -11.13 -20.61
CA LYS A 349 -19.63 -10.61 -21.41
C LYS A 349 -18.36 -11.31 -20.96
N GLU A 350 -17.62 -11.80 -21.95
CA GLU A 350 -16.37 -12.55 -21.83
C GLU A 350 -15.48 -12.11 -20.67
N LYS A 351 -15.06 -13.10 -19.87
CA LYS A 351 -14.14 -12.93 -18.74
C LYS A 351 -12.93 -12.10 -19.17
N THR A 352 -12.91 -10.86 -18.77
CA THR A 352 -11.76 -9.98 -18.98
C THR A 352 -10.63 -10.45 -18.06
N LYS A 353 -9.77 -11.32 -18.57
CA LYS A 353 -8.47 -11.70 -17.96
C LYS A 353 -7.51 -10.49 -17.78
N ILE A 354 -8.01 -9.29 -18.05
CA ILE A 354 -7.22 -8.07 -18.19
C ILE A 354 -6.74 -7.53 -16.85
N ASN A 355 -7.59 -7.52 -15.81
CA ASN A 355 -7.22 -6.86 -14.55
C ASN A 355 -6.11 -7.57 -13.75
N LYS A 356 -6.08 -8.91 -13.79
CA LYS A 356 -5.01 -9.66 -13.11
C LYS A 356 -3.66 -9.51 -13.83
N LYS A 357 -3.68 -9.31 -15.15
CA LYS A 357 -2.49 -9.10 -15.98
C LYS A 357 -1.96 -7.66 -15.85
N GLU A 358 -2.85 -6.69 -15.72
CA GLU A 358 -2.51 -5.28 -15.50
C GLU A 358 -1.96 -5.03 -14.10
N ALA A 359 -2.58 -5.58 -13.06
CA ALA A 359 -2.04 -5.55 -11.70
C ALA A 359 -0.67 -6.25 -11.60
N ARG A 360 -0.51 -7.41 -12.31
CA ARG A 360 0.80 -8.08 -12.41
C ARG A 360 1.82 -7.28 -13.20
N ARG A 361 1.41 -6.51 -14.21
CA ARG A 361 2.30 -5.69 -15.03
C ARG A 361 2.79 -4.46 -14.27
N LEU A 362 1.93 -3.80 -13.49
CA LEU A 362 2.30 -2.72 -12.58
C LEU A 362 3.26 -3.25 -11.49
N ARG A 363 2.94 -4.37 -10.85
CA ARG A 363 3.81 -5.05 -9.87
C ARG A 363 5.16 -5.47 -10.48
N ALA A 364 5.20 -5.86 -11.76
CA ALA A 364 6.45 -6.20 -12.44
C ALA A 364 7.31 -4.95 -12.72
N LEU A 365 6.69 -3.83 -13.06
CA LEU A 365 7.36 -2.55 -13.29
C LEU A 365 7.94 -1.97 -11.97
N GLU A 366 7.22 -2.08 -10.86
CA GLU A 366 7.71 -1.69 -9.54
C GLU A 366 8.87 -2.58 -9.05
N ARG A 367 8.74 -3.90 -9.17
CA ARG A 367 9.83 -4.84 -8.83
C ARG A 367 11.07 -4.65 -9.71
N GLU A 368 10.91 -4.17 -10.92
CA GLU A 368 12.03 -3.84 -11.81
C GLU A 368 12.69 -2.52 -11.38
N LYS A 369 11.90 -1.55 -10.89
CA LYS A 369 12.37 -0.31 -10.24
C LYS A 369 13.22 -0.62 -8.99
N ASP A 370 12.75 -1.50 -8.12
CA ASP A 370 13.47 -1.92 -6.91
C ASP A 370 14.74 -2.73 -7.23
N ARG A 371 14.67 -3.62 -8.23
CA ARG A 371 15.85 -4.37 -8.71
C ARG A 371 16.92 -3.50 -9.37
N VAL A 372 16.55 -2.40 -9.99
CA VAL A 372 17.49 -1.41 -10.53
C VAL A 372 18.15 -0.63 -9.40
N ASN A 373 17.40 -0.30 -8.34
CA ASN A 373 17.93 0.38 -7.16
C ASN A 373 18.81 -0.54 -6.28
N GLU A 374 18.51 -1.85 -6.19
CA GLU A 374 19.34 -2.83 -5.44
C GLU A 374 20.61 -3.29 -6.19
N ARG A 375 20.71 -3.05 -7.50
CA ARG A 375 21.87 -3.47 -8.30
C ARG A 375 23.10 -2.57 -8.22
N GLU A 376 23.12 -1.55 -7.39
CA GLU A 376 24.34 -0.83 -7.02
C GLU A 376 24.73 -1.17 -5.57
N PRO A 377 25.61 -2.11 -5.30
CA PRO A 377 27.08 -1.96 -5.21
C PRO A 377 27.91 -3.22 -5.47
N VAL A 378 27.57 -4.09 -6.42
CA VAL A 378 28.29 -5.38 -6.59
C VAL A 378 29.44 -5.31 -7.62
N THR A 379 29.46 -4.33 -8.51
CA THR A 379 30.47 -4.23 -9.56
C THR A 379 31.84 -3.73 -9.08
N GLU A 380 31.90 -2.89 -8.05
CA GLU A 380 33.21 -2.44 -7.50
C GLU A 380 33.97 -3.50 -6.73
N LYS A 381 33.28 -4.43 -6.05
CA LYS A 381 33.95 -5.51 -5.29
C LYS A 381 34.54 -6.58 -6.21
N LYS A 382 33.88 -6.92 -7.33
CA LYS A 382 34.42 -7.94 -8.28
C LYS A 382 35.59 -7.42 -9.10
N THR A 383 35.65 -6.13 -9.42
CA THR A 383 36.77 -5.52 -10.13
C THR A 383 38.01 -5.36 -9.24
N LYS A 384 37.82 -4.93 -7.96
CA LYS A 384 38.92 -4.88 -6.98
C LYS A 384 39.52 -6.27 -6.67
N THR A 385 38.68 -7.31 -6.60
CA THR A 385 39.17 -8.70 -6.37
C THR A 385 39.93 -9.27 -7.56
N LYS A 386 39.55 -8.94 -8.80
CA LYS A 386 40.29 -9.38 -10.01
C LYS A 386 41.62 -8.64 -10.17
N ILE A 387 41.68 -7.35 -9.85
CA ILE A 387 42.90 -6.53 -9.91
C ILE A 387 43.89 -6.99 -8.83
N ASN A 388 43.45 -7.30 -7.62
CA ASN A 388 44.31 -7.81 -6.56
C ASN A 388 44.85 -9.23 -6.85
N LYS A 389 44.05 -10.13 -7.46
CA LYS A 389 44.54 -11.46 -7.89
C LYS A 389 45.57 -11.32 -9.01
N LYS A 390 45.43 -10.40 -9.94
CA LYS A 390 46.39 -10.16 -11.03
C LYS A 390 47.73 -9.56 -10.52
N LYS A 391 47.64 -8.63 -9.53
CA LYS A 391 48.82 -8.08 -8.84
C LYS A 391 49.54 -9.13 -8.00
N ALA A 392 48.83 -9.99 -7.27
CA ALA A 392 49.39 -11.05 -6.49
C ALA A 392 50.08 -12.16 -7.37
N ARG A 393 49.54 -12.43 -8.56
CA ARG A 393 50.19 -13.34 -9.53
C ARG A 393 51.47 -12.75 -10.14
N LYS A 394 51.48 -11.43 -10.45
CA LYS A 394 52.71 -10.76 -10.92
C LYS A 394 53.82 -10.67 -9.86
N LEU A 395 53.46 -10.44 -8.59
CA LEU A 395 54.43 -10.44 -7.49
C LEU A 395 55.02 -11.84 -7.19
N ARG A 396 54.26 -12.93 -7.43
CA ARG A 396 54.77 -14.31 -7.31
C ARG A 396 55.66 -14.73 -8.49
N ALA A 397 55.49 -14.13 -9.67
CA ALA A 397 56.36 -14.38 -10.82
C ALA A 397 57.69 -13.60 -10.81
N LEU A 398 57.80 -12.57 -9.95
CA LEU A 398 59.04 -11.77 -9.76
C LEU A 398 59.89 -12.28 -8.56
N LYS A 399 59.42 -13.33 -7.83
CA LYS A 399 60.14 -13.97 -6.74
C LYS A 399 60.62 -15.41 -7.08
N LYS A 400 60.55 -15.80 -8.34
CA LYS A 400 61.23 -16.93 -8.92
C LYS A 400 62.24 -16.36 -9.96
#